data_172ea672e1f0035da10d59aed5730269
#
_entry.id   172ea672e1f0035da10d59aed5730269
#
_cell.length_a   1.000
_cell.length_b   1.000
_cell.length_c   1.000
_cell.angle_alpha   90.00
_cell.angle_beta   90.00
_cell.angle_gamma   90.00
#
_symmetry.space_group_name_H-M   'P 1'
#
loop_
_entity.id
_entity.type
_entity.pdbx_description
1 polymer ?
#
loop_
_entity_poly.entity_id
_entity_poly.type
_entity_poly.pdbx_seq_one_letter_code
_entity_poly.pdbx_strand_id
1 'polypeptide(L)'
;MRIDYCDSPLCRLLVLIVALLLSTVTTTASAATTVELSIKIGYLEWIQPRPPLLSNVLPEPEDSGLQGARLGLQDNNAGGRFLGHRYQLLEHRSEQLQPLLDQAAQWQRDGVQLLIVNLPADALLQLANPFTDQQLLLFNIGAPDNALRRQQCLSNTLHTLPSRAMLTDALAQWMTSKKLKNWLLVHGQADLDYTASLRRSAKRFGSRIVETKAWSFNTDLRRAAQREVPLFTQGHDYDAVVVADELGDFGEYLLYNTWQPRPVVGTQGLTPVAWHRVVEQWGAAQLQRRFQTLAKRWMNSTDYAGWVALRSIGEAVSALNQTDAQALRQHLLSEQFQLAGFKGRKLSYRPWNGQLRQPIPLVHPRALVSQSPQEGFLHPLSELDTLGFDRAESHCQNLIAGVTK
;
A
#
# COMPACT_ATOMS: atom_id res chain seq x y z
N MET A 1 -40.77 -63.45 -9.62
CA MET A 1 -41.23 -63.10 -8.26
C MET A 1 -42.44 -62.17 -8.47
N ARG A 2 -43.67 -62.74 -8.30
CA ARG A 2 -44.93 -61.98 -8.46
C ARG A 2 -45.15 -61.18 -7.21
N ILE A 3 -45.33 -59.88 -7.29
CA ILE A 3 -45.73 -59.02 -6.18
C ILE A 3 -47.26 -59.02 -6.20
N ASP A 4 -47.89 -59.67 -5.24
CA ASP A 4 -49.34 -59.67 -5.08
C ASP A 4 -49.80 -58.30 -4.55
N TYR A 5 -50.61 -57.64 -5.35
CA TYR A 5 -51.26 -56.38 -4.96
C TYR A 5 -52.36 -56.67 -3.94
N CYS A 6 -52.28 -56.02 -2.78
CA CYS A 6 -53.30 -56.08 -1.76
C CYS A 6 -54.58 -55.35 -2.24
N ASP A 7 -55.60 -56.12 -2.65
CA ASP A 7 -56.86 -55.60 -3.28
C ASP A 7 -57.97 -55.37 -2.23
N SER A 8 -57.65 -55.25 -0.96
CA SER A 8 -58.67 -54.96 0.04
C SER A 8 -58.92 -53.45 0.23
N PRO A 9 -60.19 -53.03 0.38
CA PRO A 9 -60.56 -51.62 0.54
C PRO A 9 -59.88 -50.94 1.73
N LEU A 10 -59.49 -51.71 2.78
CA LEU A 10 -58.76 -51.27 3.97
C LEU A 10 -57.29 -50.88 3.59
N CYS A 11 -56.65 -51.62 2.70
CA CYS A 11 -55.30 -51.35 2.26
C CYS A 11 -55.18 -50.05 1.40
N ARG A 12 -56.20 -49.79 0.56
CA ARG A 12 -56.34 -48.58 -0.21
C ARG A 12 -56.61 -47.35 0.66
N LEU A 13 -57.37 -47.51 1.74
CA LEU A 13 -57.67 -46.46 2.72
C LEU A 13 -56.41 -46.10 3.54
N LEU A 14 -55.57 -47.08 3.91
CA LEU A 14 -54.31 -46.86 4.64
C LEU A 14 -53.29 -46.19 3.82
N VAL A 15 -53.13 -46.49 2.50
CA VAL A 15 -52.22 -45.83 1.58
C VAL A 15 -52.66 -44.40 1.33
N LEU A 16 -53.94 -44.08 1.25
CA LEU A 16 -54.47 -42.75 1.12
C LEU A 16 -54.25 -41.88 2.37
N ILE A 17 -54.38 -42.44 3.57
CA ILE A 17 -54.12 -41.75 4.84
C ILE A 17 -52.63 -41.47 5.01
N VAL A 18 -51.76 -42.42 4.66
CA VAL A 18 -50.30 -42.21 4.71
C VAL A 18 -49.86 -41.16 3.65
N ALA A 19 -50.45 -41.15 2.46
CA ALA A 19 -50.17 -40.11 1.45
C ALA A 19 -50.67 -38.73 1.87
N LEU A 20 -51.83 -38.64 2.60
CA LEU A 20 -52.33 -37.37 3.14
C LEU A 20 -51.50 -36.84 4.32
N LEU A 21 -50.90 -37.71 5.15
CA LEU A 21 -50.03 -37.35 6.27
C LEU A 21 -48.64 -36.94 5.81
N LEU A 22 -48.16 -37.40 4.64
CA LEU A 22 -46.88 -36.99 4.04
C LEU A 22 -46.94 -35.61 3.34
N SER A 23 -48.13 -35.11 3.03
CA SER A 23 -48.28 -33.83 2.28
C SER A 23 -48.39 -32.57 3.17
N THR A 24 -48.30 -32.68 4.51
CA THR A 24 -48.45 -31.53 5.42
C THR A 24 -47.14 -31.06 6.08
N VAL A 25 -46.00 -31.65 5.74
CA VAL A 25 -44.70 -31.08 6.15
C VAL A 25 -44.25 -30.07 5.09
N THR A 26 -44.98 -28.97 4.97
CA THR A 26 -44.43 -27.75 4.42
C THR A 26 -43.44 -27.20 5.41
N THR A 27 -42.18 -27.59 5.29
CA THR A 27 -41.09 -26.87 5.93
C THR A 27 -41.13 -25.46 5.35
N THR A 28 -41.72 -24.53 6.10
CA THR A 28 -41.44 -23.12 5.92
C THR A 28 -39.94 -22.97 6.18
N ALA A 29 -39.12 -23.03 5.11
CA ALA A 29 -37.78 -22.53 5.15
C ALA A 29 -37.93 -21.04 5.45
N SER A 30 -37.84 -20.66 6.72
CA SER A 30 -37.66 -19.29 7.14
C SER A 30 -36.31 -18.87 6.49
N ALA A 31 -36.38 -18.16 5.40
CA ALA A 31 -35.22 -17.46 4.91
C ALA A 31 -34.81 -16.52 6.04
N ALA A 32 -33.82 -16.95 6.80
CA ALA A 32 -33.14 -16.05 7.73
C ALA A 32 -32.74 -14.83 6.88
N THR A 33 -33.40 -13.70 7.08
CA THR A 33 -32.97 -12.42 6.58
C THR A 33 -31.59 -12.19 7.20
N THR A 34 -30.54 -12.56 6.50
CA THR A 34 -29.18 -12.19 6.86
C THR A 34 -29.17 -10.66 6.88
N VAL A 35 -29.03 -10.08 8.06
CA VAL A 35 -28.87 -8.63 8.20
C VAL A 35 -27.63 -8.27 7.41
N GLU A 36 -27.83 -7.56 6.28
CA GLU A 36 -26.74 -7.15 5.42
C GLU A 36 -25.91 -6.09 6.16
N LEU A 37 -24.64 -6.40 6.47
CA LEU A 37 -23.73 -5.43 7.07
C LEU A 37 -23.24 -4.47 5.98
N SER A 38 -23.67 -3.20 6.08
CA SER A 38 -23.27 -2.16 5.16
C SER A 38 -22.01 -1.44 5.63
N ILE A 39 -20.94 -1.51 4.85
CA ILE A 39 -19.62 -0.93 5.17
C ILE A 39 -19.36 0.25 4.23
N LYS A 40 -19.45 1.48 4.77
CA LYS A 40 -19.13 2.71 4.04
C LYS A 40 -17.69 3.10 4.27
N ILE A 41 -16.95 3.39 3.20
CA ILE A 41 -15.53 3.78 3.23
C ILE A 41 -15.40 5.07 2.42
N GLY A 42 -14.84 6.11 3.01
CA GLY A 42 -14.54 7.35 2.31
C GLY A 42 -13.17 7.27 1.62
N TYR A 43 -13.07 7.85 0.43
CA TYR A 43 -11.81 8.10 -0.28
C TYR A 43 -11.62 9.61 -0.45
N LEU A 44 -10.55 10.14 0.10
CA LEU A 44 -10.20 11.56 0.00
C LEU A 44 -8.87 11.73 -0.74
N GLU A 45 -8.84 12.60 -1.73
CA GLU A 45 -7.62 12.91 -2.48
C GLU A 45 -7.50 14.41 -2.73
N TRP A 46 -6.31 14.94 -2.40
CA TRP A 46 -5.93 16.29 -2.78
C TRP A 46 -5.18 16.28 -4.10
N ILE A 47 -5.85 16.76 -5.15
CA ILE A 47 -5.25 16.92 -6.48
C ILE A 47 -4.32 18.13 -6.44
N GLN A 48 -3.02 17.87 -6.35
CA GLN A 48 -2.01 18.93 -6.38
C GLN A 48 -1.55 19.24 -7.80
N PRO A 49 -1.29 20.53 -8.11
CA PRO A 49 -0.66 20.90 -9.37
C PRO A 49 0.72 20.24 -9.46
N ARG A 50 1.00 19.63 -10.60
CA ARG A 50 2.29 19.00 -10.87
C ARG A 50 3.13 19.88 -11.78
N PRO A 51 4.45 19.98 -11.54
CA PRO A 51 5.34 20.66 -12.46
C PRO A 51 5.35 19.95 -13.82
N PRO A 52 5.71 20.64 -14.91
CA PRO A 52 5.87 20.02 -16.21
C PRO A 52 6.96 18.93 -16.13
N LEU A 53 6.61 17.72 -16.56
CA LEU A 53 7.54 16.61 -16.62
C LEU A 53 8.44 16.69 -17.87
N LEU A 54 9.58 16.02 -17.81
CA LEU A 54 10.40 15.78 -18.97
C LEU A 54 9.59 15.00 -20.03
N SER A 55 9.81 15.30 -21.29
CA SER A 55 9.04 14.71 -22.40
C SER A 55 9.22 13.19 -22.57
N ASN A 56 10.24 12.61 -21.95
CA ASN A 56 10.53 11.18 -21.93
C ASN A 56 10.03 10.48 -20.67
N VAL A 57 9.48 11.20 -19.71
CA VAL A 57 8.89 10.67 -18.48
C VAL A 57 7.39 10.59 -18.65
N LEU A 58 6.82 9.41 -18.42
CA LEU A 58 5.36 9.24 -18.45
C LEU A 58 4.75 9.91 -17.21
N PRO A 59 3.72 10.74 -17.39
CA PRO A 59 3.05 11.37 -16.25
C PRO A 59 2.41 10.30 -15.37
N GLU A 60 2.44 10.55 -14.06
CA GLU A 60 1.68 9.71 -13.16
C GLU A 60 0.19 9.89 -13.41
N PRO A 61 -0.59 8.78 -13.50
CA PRO A 61 -2.01 8.86 -13.76
C PRO A 61 -2.75 9.70 -12.70
N GLU A 62 -3.71 10.50 -13.15
CA GLU A 62 -4.50 11.38 -12.26
C GLU A 62 -5.39 10.61 -11.28
N ASP A 63 -5.68 9.34 -11.58
CA ASP A 63 -6.51 8.44 -10.78
C ASP A 63 -5.70 7.43 -9.96
N SER A 64 -4.40 7.70 -9.76
CA SER A 64 -3.51 6.86 -8.94
C SER A 64 -4.02 6.77 -7.50
N GLY A 65 -4.09 5.54 -6.98
CA GLY A 65 -4.66 5.24 -5.68
C GLY A 65 -6.16 4.95 -5.73
N LEU A 66 -6.95 5.77 -6.42
CA LEU A 66 -8.40 5.57 -6.55
C LEU A 66 -8.74 4.27 -7.27
N GLN A 67 -8.07 3.97 -8.39
CA GLN A 67 -8.32 2.72 -9.11
C GLN A 67 -7.89 1.49 -8.31
N GLY A 68 -6.85 1.61 -7.50
CA GLY A 68 -6.47 0.57 -6.54
C GLY A 68 -7.56 0.33 -5.50
N ALA A 69 -8.09 1.39 -4.91
CA ALA A 69 -9.21 1.32 -3.98
C ALA A 69 -10.46 0.70 -4.63
N ARG A 70 -10.82 1.09 -5.85
CA ARG A 70 -11.95 0.51 -6.60
C ARG A 70 -11.76 -0.99 -6.87
N LEU A 71 -10.55 -1.44 -7.19
CA LEU A 71 -10.26 -2.87 -7.35
C LEU A 71 -10.41 -3.62 -6.02
N GLY A 72 -9.90 -3.06 -4.92
CA GLY A 72 -10.08 -3.62 -3.58
C GLY A 72 -11.55 -3.71 -3.17
N LEU A 73 -12.36 -2.72 -3.53
CA LEU A 73 -13.81 -2.71 -3.34
C LEU A 73 -14.49 -3.88 -4.09
N GLN A 74 -14.13 -4.10 -5.35
CA GLN A 74 -14.65 -5.23 -6.14
C GLN A 74 -14.28 -6.56 -5.49
N ASP A 75 -13.03 -6.71 -5.02
CA ASP A 75 -12.56 -7.92 -4.36
C ASP A 75 -13.32 -8.17 -3.05
N ASN A 76 -13.52 -7.14 -2.23
CA ASN A 76 -14.27 -7.25 -0.97
C ASN A 76 -15.74 -7.60 -1.22
N ASN A 77 -16.40 -6.98 -2.19
CA ASN A 77 -17.78 -7.30 -2.52
C ASN A 77 -17.94 -8.70 -3.12
N ALA A 78 -16.94 -9.18 -3.88
CA ALA A 78 -16.99 -10.54 -4.44
C ALA A 78 -16.98 -11.63 -3.34
N GLY A 79 -16.18 -11.44 -2.29
CA GLY A 79 -16.17 -12.33 -1.12
C GLY A 79 -17.29 -12.03 -0.11
N GLY A 80 -17.53 -10.77 0.15
CA GLY A 80 -18.44 -10.26 1.17
C GLY A 80 -19.90 -10.69 0.97
N ARG A 81 -20.35 -10.83 -0.29
CA ARG A 81 -21.71 -11.29 -0.60
C ARG A 81 -22.08 -12.62 0.04
N PHE A 82 -21.11 -13.50 0.29
CA PHE A 82 -21.33 -14.78 0.95
C PHE A 82 -21.43 -14.65 2.48
N LEU A 83 -20.95 -13.52 3.02
CA LEU A 83 -20.98 -13.20 4.46
C LEU A 83 -22.10 -12.19 4.80
N GLY A 84 -22.89 -11.76 3.83
CA GLY A 84 -23.86 -10.67 4.02
C GLY A 84 -23.20 -9.30 4.18
N HIS A 85 -21.99 -9.11 3.65
CA HIS A 85 -21.26 -7.84 3.70
C HIS A 85 -21.38 -7.09 2.38
N ARG A 86 -21.70 -5.80 2.46
CA ARG A 86 -21.78 -4.89 1.33
C ARG A 86 -20.89 -3.69 1.55
N TYR A 87 -19.84 -3.58 0.74
CA TYR A 87 -18.88 -2.47 0.80
C TYR A 87 -19.25 -1.39 -0.20
N GLN A 88 -19.14 -0.14 0.22
CA GLN A 88 -19.42 1.04 -0.59
C GLN A 88 -18.28 2.04 -0.45
N LEU A 89 -17.76 2.55 -1.57
CA LEU A 89 -16.74 3.59 -1.62
C LEU A 89 -17.40 4.95 -1.91
N LEU A 90 -17.20 5.91 -1.02
CA LEU A 90 -17.62 7.29 -1.16
C LEU A 90 -16.40 8.09 -1.58
N GLU A 91 -16.43 8.71 -2.76
CA GLU A 91 -15.27 9.37 -3.35
C GLU A 91 -15.42 10.88 -3.27
N HIS A 92 -14.38 11.57 -2.78
CA HIS A 92 -14.30 13.03 -2.83
C HIS A 92 -12.86 13.45 -3.14
N ARG A 93 -12.68 14.19 -4.22
CA ARG A 93 -11.40 14.68 -4.74
C ARG A 93 -11.50 16.18 -4.93
N SER A 94 -10.46 16.92 -4.58
CA SER A 94 -10.46 18.39 -4.70
C SER A 94 -9.06 18.92 -4.96
N GLU A 95 -8.97 20.04 -5.68
CA GLU A 95 -7.74 20.82 -5.86
C GLU A 95 -7.46 21.73 -4.65
N GLN A 96 -8.39 21.82 -3.70
CA GLN A 96 -8.27 22.61 -2.48
C GLN A 96 -8.37 21.70 -1.26
N LEU A 97 -7.59 22.00 -0.22
CA LEU A 97 -7.56 21.19 1.01
C LEU A 97 -8.82 21.35 1.84
N GLN A 98 -9.35 22.58 1.99
CA GLN A 98 -10.47 22.83 2.90
C GLN A 98 -11.73 21.99 2.58
N PRO A 99 -12.17 21.83 1.32
CA PRO A 99 -13.31 20.96 1.00
C PRO A 99 -13.10 19.50 1.42
N LEU A 100 -11.84 19.01 1.43
CA LEU A 100 -11.53 17.65 1.89
C LEU A 100 -11.67 17.52 3.42
N LEU A 101 -11.22 18.52 4.16
CA LEU A 101 -11.39 18.57 5.64
C LEU A 101 -12.86 18.64 6.01
N ASP A 102 -13.64 19.50 5.35
CA ASP A 102 -15.09 19.65 5.57
C ASP A 102 -15.83 18.35 5.24
N GLN A 103 -15.46 17.68 4.15
CA GLN A 103 -16.05 16.39 3.76
C GLN A 103 -15.73 15.27 4.75
N ALA A 104 -14.49 15.22 5.28
CA ALA A 104 -14.14 14.25 6.32
C ALA A 104 -14.99 14.45 7.57
N ALA A 105 -15.15 15.71 8.01
CA ALA A 105 -15.99 16.05 9.15
C ALA A 105 -17.47 15.71 8.91
N GLN A 106 -17.97 15.92 7.68
CA GLN A 106 -19.34 15.57 7.32
C GLN A 106 -19.53 14.04 7.35
N TRP A 107 -18.64 13.29 6.72
CA TRP A 107 -18.71 11.83 6.71
C TRP A 107 -18.63 11.22 8.11
N GLN A 108 -17.80 11.80 8.99
CA GLN A 108 -17.73 11.35 10.39
C GLN A 108 -19.07 11.55 11.10
N ARG A 109 -19.75 12.70 10.92
CA ARG A 109 -21.10 12.95 11.46
C ARG A 109 -22.14 11.98 10.89
N ASP A 110 -21.97 11.57 9.63
CA ASP A 110 -22.86 10.61 8.95
C ASP A 110 -22.52 9.14 9.29
N GLY A 111 -21.61 8.91 10.25
CA GLY A 111 -21.24 7.57 10.74
C GLY A 111 -20.25 6.83 9.86
N VAL A 112 -19.58 7.49 8.91
CA VAL A 112 -18.47 6.90 8.14
C VAL A 112 -17.22 6.96 9.00
N GLN A 113 -16.71 5.78 9.41
CA GLN A 113 -15.60 5.66 10.34
C GLN A 113 -14.28 5.24 9.68
N LEU A 114 -14.31 4.89 8.40
CA LEU A 114 -13.15 4.35 7.66
C LEU A 114 -12.85 5.25 6.47
N LEU A 115 -11.63 5.83 6.44
CA LEU A 115 -11.21 6.69 5.34
C LEU A 115 -9.89 6.21 4.73
N ILE A 116 -9.81 6.22 3.41
CA ILE A 116 -8.58 6.08 2.64
C ILE A 116 -8.19 7.47 2.17
N VAL A 117 -6.95 7.88 2.44
CA VAL A 117 -6.51 9.26 2.22
C VAL A 117 -5.24 9.31 1.38
N ASN A 118 -5.35 10.00 0.23
CA ASN A 118 -4.26 10.30 -0.68
C ASN A 118 -3.88 11.78 -0.53
N LEU A 119 -3.12 12.07 0.52
CA LEU A 119 -2.75 13.42 0.94
C LEU A 119 -1.24 13.49 1.23
N PRO A 120 -0.57 14.62 1.03
CA PRO A 120 0.77 14.86 1.58
C PRO A 120 0.74 14.95 3.10
N ALA A 121 1.91 14.84 3.74
CA ALA A 121 2.05 14.70 5.18
C ALA A 121 1.36 15.81 5.99
N ASP A 122 1.58 17.08 5.62
CA ASP A 122 1.01 18.22 6.34
C ASP A 122 -0.52 18.27 6.27
N ALA A 123 -1.09 17.92 5.12
CA ALA A 123 -2.54 17.82 4.94
C ALA A 123 -3.13 16.64 5.71
N LEU A 124 -2.41 15.50 5.73
CA LEU A 124 -2.81 14.35 6.53
C LEU A 124 -2.82 14.68 8.03
N LEU A 125 -1.83 15.42 8.54
CA LEU A 125 -1.80 15.87 9.93
C LEU A 125 -2.99 16.80 10.23
N GLN A 126 -3.28 17.75 9.35
CA GLN A 126 -4.42 18.66 9.52
C GLN A 126 -5.76 17.92 9.52
N LEU A 127 -5.89 16.90 8.66
CA LEU A 127 -7.11 16.09 8.60
C LEU A 127 -7.24 15.15 9.81
N ALA A 128 -6.17 14.53 10.27
CA ALA A 128 -6.23 13.46 11.26
C ALA A 128 -6.29 13.95 12.72
N ASN A 129 -5.60 15.06 13.04
CA ASN A 129 -5.48 15.58 14.42
C ASN A 129 -6.82 15.87 15.11
N PRO A 130 -7.83 16.50 14.45
CA PRO A 130 -9.12 16.75 15.08
C PRO A 130 -9.89 15.46 15.47
N PHE A 131 -9.51 14.30 14.92
CA PHE A 131 -10.22 13.04 15.10
C PHE A 131 -9.41 11.98 15.90
N THR A 132 -8.31 12.36 16.54
CA THR A 132 -7.44 11.41 17.29
C THR A 132 -8.17 10.70 18.41
N ASP A 133 -9.11 11.37 19.07
CA ASP A 133 -9.92 10.83 20.16
C ASP A 133 -11.31 10.34 19.69
N GLN A 134 -11.55 10.34 18.38
CA GLN A 134 -12.81 9.93 17.78
C GLN A 134 -12.71 8.59 17.08
N GLN A 135 -13.85 7.96 16.83
CA GLN A 135 -13.94 6.68 16.13
C GLN A 135 -13.74 6.88 14.61
N LEU A 136 -12.54 7.27 14.21
CA LEU A 136 -12.17 7.42 12.80
C LEU A 136 -10.83 6.73 12.55
N LEU A 137 -10.79 5.79 11.61
CA LEU A 137 -9.60 5.08 11.18
C LEU A 137 -9.21 5.51 9.77
N LEU A 138 -7.98 6.03 9.64
CA LEU A 138 -7.42 6.52 8.38
C LEU A 138 -6.42 5.50 7.81
N PHE A 139 -6.44 5.34 6.49
CA PHE A 139 -5.44 4.58 5.73
C PHE A 139 -4.69 5.52 4.81
N ASN A 140 -3.46 5.85 5.18
CA ASN A 140 -2.58 6.71 4.39
C ASN A 140 -1.98 5.95 3.22
N ILE A 141 -2.29 6.41 2.00
CA ILE A 141 -1.78 5.89 0.74
C ILE A 141 -0.92 6.91 -0.03
N GLY A 142 -0.82 8.16 0.44
CA GLY A 142 -0.17 9.27 -0.29
C GLY A 142 1.15 9.74 0.33
N ALA A 143 1.28 9.79 1.67
CA ALA A 143 2.44 10.36 2.35
C ALA A 143 3.49 9.30 2.74
N PRO A 144 4.68 9.26 2.08
CA PRO A 144 5.79 8.36 2.42
C PRO A 144 6.68 8.90 3.55
N ASP A 145 6.32 10.01 4.18
CA ASP A 145 7.15 10.79 5.08
C ASP A 145 7.54 10.02 6.35
N ASN A 146 8.83 10.04 6.64
CA ASN A 146 9.39 9.35 7.80
C ASN A 146 8.89 9.93 9.14
N ALA A 147 8.61 11.23 9.18
CA ALA A 147 8.13 11.93 10.37
C ALA A 147 6.83 11.33 10.91
N LEU A 148 5.91 10.93 10.02
CA LEU A 148 4.63 10.28 10.37
C LEU A 148 4.79 8.91 11.03
N ARG A 149 5.97 8.29 10.96
CA ARG A 149 6.30 6.98 11.56
C ARG A 149 7.24 7.12 12.76
N ARG A 150 7.60 8.36 13.14
CA ARG A 150 8.56 8.64 14.22
C ARG A 150 8.05 9.64 15.24
N GLN A 151 8.08 10.93 14.92
CA GLN A 151 7.77 12.03 15.84
C GLN A 151 6.38 12.66 15.66
N GLN A 152 5.79 12.49 14.48
CA GLN A 152 4.46 13.01 14.13
C GLN A 152 3.45 11.87 13.93
N CYS A 153 3.44 10.94 14.88
CA CYS A 153 2.59 9.77 14.79
C CYS A 153 1.14 10.11 15.06
N LEU A 154 0.26 9.51 14.29
CA LEU A 154 -1.18 9.64 14.40
C LEU A 154 -1.78 8.33 14.93
N SER A 155 -2.44 8.37 16.08
CA SER A 155 -3.01 7.18 16.73
C SER A 155 -4.12 6.52 15.92
N ASN A 156 -4.79 7.27 15.05
CA ASN A 156 -5.90 6.84 14.22
C ASN A 156 -5.50 6.55 12.76
N THR A 157 -4.19 6.45 12.45
CA THR A 157 -3.73 6.31 11.06
C THR A 157 -2.87 5.06 10.87
N LEU A 158 -3.20 4.27 9.86
CA LEU A 158 -2.40 3.16 9.33
C LEU A 158 -1.79 3.55 7.99
N HIS A 159 -0.55 3.14 7.75
CA HIS A 159 0.19 3.51 6.55
C HIS A 159 0.36 2.30 5.64
N THR A 160 -0.31 2.26 4.49
CA THR A 160 -0.18 1.18 3.51
C THR A 160 0.91 1.43 2.49
N LEU A 161 1.22 2.71 2.22
CA LEU A 161 2.36 3.09 1.40
C LEU A 161 3.67 2.92 2.19
N PRO A 162 4.74 2.35 1.62
CA PRO A 162 6.05 2.32 2.26
C PRO A 162 6.58 3.71 2.59
N SER A 163 7.27 3.86 3.72
CA SER A 163 8.00 5.09 4.01
C SER A 163 9.26 5.21 3.14
N ARG A 164 9.78 6.44 2.97
CA ARG A 164 11.07 6.67 2.30
C ARG A 164 12.18 5.81 2.93
N ALA A 165 12.18 5.68 4.25
CA ALA A 165 13.14 4.83 4.95
C ALA A 165 13.04 3.34 4.56
N MET A 166 11.82 2.80 4.33
CA MET A 166 11.66 1.41 3.87
C MET A 166 12.23 1.22 2.46
N LEU A 167 11.98 2.17 1.56
CA LEU A 167 12.47 2.12 0.18
C LEU A 167 14.00 2.20 0.13
N THR A 168 14.58 3.16 0.85
CA THR A 168 16.03 3.36 0.86
C THR A 168 16.78 2.24 1.61
N ASP A 169 16.19 1.66 2.67
CA ASP A 169 16.75 0.50 3.36
C ASP A 169 16.76 -0.74 2.45
N ALA A 170 15.69 -0.96 1.70
CA ALA A 170 15.60 -2.06 0.75
C ALA A 170 16.70 -2.00 -0.31
N LEU A 171 16.94 -0.81 -0.85
CA LEU A 171 18.00 -0.56 -1.81
C LEU A 171 19.39 -0.74 -1.19
N ALA A 172 19.63 -0.16 -0.01
CA ALA A 172 20.91 -0.22 0.68
C ALA A 172 21.33 -1.65 1.04
N GLN A 173 20.40 -2.49 1.48
CA GLN A 173 20.66 -3.92 1.74
C GLN A 173 21.16 -4.62 0.48
N TRP A 174 20.48 -4.44 -0.63
CA TRP A 174 20.86 -5.06 -1.91
C TRP A 174 22.22 -4.55 -2.38
N MET A 175 22.45 -3.23 -2.34
CA MET A 175 23.76 -2.67 -2.72
C MET A 175 24.90 -3.22 -1.87
N THR A 176 24.70 -3.31 -0.56
CA THR A 176 25.69 -3.89 0.36
C THR A 176 25.94 -5.37 0.06
N SER A 177 24.89 -6.16 -0.24
CA SER A 177 25.03 -7.56 -0.65
C SER A 177 25.85 -7.73 -1.95
N LYS A 178 25.80 -6.73 -2.85
CA LYS A 178 26.56 -6.66 -4.10
C LYS A 178 27.93 -5.99 -3.95
N LYS A 179 28.30 -5.59 -2.70
CA LYS A 179 29.56 -4.88 -2.39
C LYS A 179 29.67 -3.48 -3.03
N LEU A 180 28.57 -2.88 -3.42
CA LEU A 180 28.49 -1.52 -3.93
C LEU A 180 28.38 -0.54 -2.74
N LYS A 181 29.51 -0.24 -2.10
CA LYS A 181 29.52 0.46 -0.79
C LYS A 181 29.84 1.96 -0.88
N ASN A 182 30.51 2.39 -1.95
CA ASN A 182 30.87 3.80 -2.15
C ASN A 182 29.88 4.45 -3.10
N TRP A 183 29.14 5.46 -2.62
CA TRP A 183 28.05 6.08 -3.36
C TRP A 183 28.36 7.52 -3.75
N LEU A 184 28.19 7.84 -5.04
CA LEU A 184 28.00 9.22 -5.47
C LEU A 184 26.51 9.54 -5.35
N LEU A 185 26.13 10.44 -4.45
CA LEU A 185 24.75 10.85 -4.24
C LEU A 185 24.45 12.11 -5.06
N VAL A 186 23.45 12.00 -5.94
CA VAL A 186 22.93 13.12 -6.73
C VAL A 186 21.50 13.40 -6.30
N HIS A 187 21.17 14.67 -6.01
CA HIS A 187 19.84 15.04 -5.53
C HIS A 187 19.34 16.35 -6.14
N GLY A 188 18.01 16.45 -6.29
CA GLY A 188 17.32 17.71 -6.56
C GLY A 188 17.22 18.59 -5.32
N GLN A 189 16.80 19.85 -5.51
CA GLN A 189 16.61 20.77 -4.39
C GLN A 189 15.40 20.42 -3.52
N ALA A 190 14.38 19.81 -4.11
CA ALA A 190 13.16 19.39 -3.43
C ALA A 190 13.29 18.04 -2.70
N ASP A 191 14.35 17.25 -2.97
CA ASP A 191 14.47 15.85 -2.54
C ASP A 191 15.26 15.66 -1.25
N LEU A 192 15.22 16.64 -0.34
CA LEU A 192 16.02 16.60 0.90
C LEU A 192 15.62 15.46 1.83
N ASP A 193 14.33 15.12 1.91
CA ASP A 193 13.83 14.04 2.76
C ASP A 193 14.23 12.66 2.24
N TYR A 194 14.16 12.45 0.93
CA TYR A 194 14.65 11.21 0.31
C TYR A 194 16.17 11.10 0.46
N THR A 195 16.89 12.20 0.25
CA THR A 195 18.33 12.31 0.48
C THR A 195 18.73 11.98 1.92
N ALA A 196 18.02 12.51 2.90
CA ALA A 196 18.23 12.20 4.31
C ALA A 196 17.99 10.70 4.60
N SER A 197 16.97 10.10 3.98
CA SER A 197 16.68 8.67 4.07
C SER A 197 17.80 7.82 3.48
N LEU A 198 18.35 8.20 2.31
CA LEU A 198 19.51 7.53 1.70
C LEU A 198 20.75 7.60 2.60
N ARG A 199 21.03 8.77 3.20
CA ARG A 199 22.16 8.92 4.14
C ARG A 199 22.00 8.03 5.36
N ARG A 200 20.78 7.96 5.93
CA ARG A 200 20.48 7.06 7.05
C ARG A 200 20.72 5.60 6.66
N SER A 201 20.18 5.17 5.52
CA SER A 201 20.29 3.78 5.05
C SER A 201 21.73 3.41 4.71
N ALA A 202 22.51 4.30 4.09
CA ALA A 202 23.94 4.09 3.86
C ALA A 202 24.67 3.79 5.15
N LYS A 203 24.49 4.66 6.18
CA LYS A 203 25.11 4.47 7.51
C LYS A 203 24.66 3.14 8.15
N ARG A 204 23.36 2.84 8.10
CA ARG A 204 22.78 1.66 8.73
C ARG A 204 23.32 0.35 8.17
N PHE A 205 23.52 0.28 6.86
CA PHE A 205 23.95 -0.94 6.15
C PHE A 205 25.42 -0.92 5.73
N GLY A 206 26.24 -0.05 6.32
CA GLY A 206 27.70 -0.05 6.16
C GLY A 206 28.17 0.41 4.79
N SER A 207 27.42 1.27 4.11
CA SER A 207 27.82 1.98 2.91
C SER A 207 28.27 3.41 3.24
N ARG A 208 29.00 4.04 2.32
CA ARG A 208 29.55 5.38 2.47
C ARG A 208 29.22 6.25 1.28
N ILE A 209 28.69 7.42 1.53
CA ILE A 209 28.54 8.47 0.53
C ILE A 209 29.89 9.18 0.40
N VAL A 210 30.58 8.93 -0.70
CA VAL A 210 31.92 9.48 -0.95
C VAL A 210 31.84 10.92 -1.46
N GLU A 211 30.76 11.27 -2.15
CA GLU A 211 30.50 12.61 -2.65
C GLU A 211 29.00 12.87 -2.76
N THR A 212 28.58 14.11 -2.59
CA THR A 212 27.18 14.56 -2.81
C THR A 212 27.18 15.72 -3.78
N LYS A 213 26.32 15.63 -4.80
CA LYS A 213 26.13 16.67 -5.80
C LYS A 213 24.66 17.08 -5.89
N ALA A 214 24.41 18.38 -5.73
CA ALA A 214 23.11 18.94 -6.02
C ALA A 214 22.97 19.14 -7.53
N TRP A 215 21.82 18.76 -8.07
CA TRP A 215 21.52 19.02 -9.47
C TRP A 215 21.36 20.51 -9.70
N SER A 216 22.17 21.06 -10.57
CA SER A 216 22.27 22.52 -10.83
C SER A 216 21.93 22.92 -12.27
N PHE A 217 21.57 21.95 -13.10
CA PHE A 217 21.22 22.21 -14.49
C PHE A 217 19.75 22.55 -14.64
N ASN A 218 19.43 23.34 -15.64
CA ASN A 218 18.07 23.58 -16.07
C ASN A 218 17.46 22.29 -16.65
N THR A 219 16.14 22.20 -16.68
CA THR A 219 15.40 21.00 -17.12
C THR A 219 15.60 20.63 -18.61
N ASP A 220 16.14 21.51 -19.44
CA ASP A 220 16.40 21.23 -20.88
C ASP A 220 17.84 20.80 -21.17
N LEU A 221 18.25 19.66 -20.62
CA LEU A 221 19.54 19.04 -20.90
C LEU A 221 19.55 18.09 -22.10
N ARG A 222 18.45 17.94 -22.82
CA ARG A 222 18.32 16.93 -23.89
C ARG A 222 19.43 16.95 -24.93
N ARG A 223 19.98 18.13 -25.24
CA ARG A 223 21.07 18.31 -26.21
C ARG A 223 22.47 18.25 -25.61
N ALA A 224 22.58 18.50 -24.31
CA ALA A 224 23.86 18.61 -23.62
C ALA A 224 24.15 17.44 -22.66
N ALA A 225 23.15 16.59 -22.33
CA ALA A 225 23.28 15.54 -21.32
C ALA A 225 24.47 14.61 -21.56
N GLN A 226 24.71 14.19 -22.80
CA GLN A 226 25.84 13.30 -23.15
C GLN A 226 27.21 13.91 -22.86
N ARG A 227 27.34 15.23 -22.78
CA ARG A 227 28.58 15.92 -22.48
C ARG A 227 28.64 16.43 -21.05
N GLU A 228 27.58 17.03 -20.57
CA GLU A 228 27.52 17.67 -19.25
C GLU A 228 27.42 16.65 -18.10
N VAL A 229 26.61 15.58 -18.25
CA VAL A 229 26.42 14.59 -17.20
C VAL A 229 27.70 13.81 -16.88
N PRO A 230 28.52 13.35 -17.84
CA PRO A 230 29.81 12.76 -17.53
C PRO A 230 30.71 13.70 -16.71
N LEU A 231 30.83 14.98 -17.10
CA LEU A 231 31.62 15.97 -16.36
C LEU A 231 31.06 16.19 -14.94
N PHE A 232 29.75 16.29 -14.81
CA PHE A 232 29.06 16.44 -13.52
C PHE A 232 29.30 15.28 -12.61
N THR A 233 29.36 14.04 -13.14
CA THR A 233 29.55 12.82 -12.36
C THR A 233 31.01 12.42 -12.16
N GLN A 234 31.97 13.23 -12.64
CA GLN A 234 33.39 13.09 -12.28
C GLN A 234 33.57 13.36 -10.76
N GLY A 235 34.49 12.67 -10.13
CA GLY A 235 34.81 12.88 -8.73
C GLY A 235 35.57 11.71 -8.12
N HIS A 236 35.38 11.50 -6.84
CA HIS A 236 35.95 10.36 -6.11
C HIS A 236 35.50 9.05 -6.74
N ASP A 237 36.30 8.00 -6.57
CA ASP A 237 35.88 6.67 -7.02
C ASP A 237 34.63 6.19 -6.27
N TYR A 238 33.63 5.75 -7.01
CA TYR A 238 32.35 5.31 -6.51
C TYR A 238 31.91 3.99 -7.16
N ASP A 239 31.14 3.19 -6.41
CA ASP A 239 30.60 1.91 -6.90
C ASP A 239 29.25 2.09 -7.61
N ALA A 240 28.49 3.12 -7.24
CA ALA A 240 27.17 3.41 -7.80
C ALA A 240 26.86 4.90 -7.72
N VAL A 241 26.02 5.38 -8.66
CA VAL A 241 25.35 6.68 -8.60
C VAL A 241 23.97 6.50 -7.97
N VAL A 242 23.74 7.13 -6.83
CA VAL A 242 22.47 7.06 -6.10
C VAL A 242 21.70 8.37 -6.31
N VAL A 243 20.50 8.25 -6.86
CA VAL A 243 19.69 9.38 -7.30
C VAL A 243 18.53 9.61 -6.34
N ALA A 244 18.34 10.86 -5.93
CA ALA A 244 17.17 11.37 -5.24
C ALA A 244 16.48 12.41 -6.13
N ASP A 245 15.43 11.98 -6.82
CA ASP A 245 14.62 12.75 -7.78
C ASP A 245 13.19 12.19 -7.73
N GLU A 246 12.44 12.54 -6.67
CA GLU A 246 11.06 12.08 -6.49
C GLU A 246 10.09 12.71 -7.49
N LEU A 247 10.42 13.88 -8.05
CA LEU A 247 9.60 14.55 -9.04
C LEU A 247 9.84 14.05 -10.47
N GLY A 248 10.96 13.36 -10.72
CA GLY A 248 11.30 12.84 -12.04
C GLY A 248 11.72 13.95 -13.03
N ASP A 249 12.37 15.02 -12.56
CA ASP A 249 12.70 16.18 -13.36
C ASP A 249 14.15 16.17 -13.92
N PHE A 250 15.01 15.26 -13.45
CA PHE A 250 16.39 15.17 -13.97
C PHE A 250 17.01 13.76 -14.02
N GLY A 251 16.57 12.85 -13.17
CA GLY A 251 17.28 11.58 -12.93
C GLY A 251 17.43 10.71 -14.19
N GLU A 252 16.51 10.80 -15.14
CA GLU A 252 16.56 10.09 -16.41
C GLU A 252 17.78 10.47 -17.27
N TYR A 253 18.34 11.68 -17.10
CA TYR A 253 19.55 12.10 -17.79
C TYR A 253 20.82 11.40 -17.30
N LEU A 254 20.80 10.88 -16.06
CA LEU A 254 21.94 10.17 -15.46
C LEU A 254 22.14 8.77 -16.05
N LEU A 255 21.06 8.15 -16.52
CA LEU A 255 21.11 6.80 -17.07
C LEU A 255 22.04 6.73 -18.29
N TYR A 256 23.07 5.88 -18.22
CA TYR A 256 24.04 5.62 -19.28
C TYR A 256 24.95 6.82 -19.65
N ASN A 257 24.83 7.96 -18.95
CA ASN A 257 25.63 9.16 -19.22
C ASN A 257 26.65 9.47 -18.11
N THR A 258 26.82 8.61 -17.11
CA THR A 258 27.78 8.81 -16.03
C THR A 258 29.23 8.68 -16.49
N TRP A 259 30.16 9.40 -15.86
CA TRP A 259 31.60 9.33 -16.15
C TRP A 259 32.15 7.92 -16.06
N GLN A 260 31.83 7.19 -14.98
CA GLN A 260 32.17 5.80 -14.81
C GLN A 260 30.98 4.92 -15.19
N PRO A 261 31.20 3.74 -15.83
CA PRO A 261 30.12 2.80 -16.17
C PRO A 261 29.64 2.07 -14.91
N ARG A 262 29.02 2.80 -14.01
CA ARG A 262 28.50 2.30 -12.74
C ARG A 262 26.97 2.26 -12.75
N PRO A 263 26.34 1.36 -11.97
CA PRO A 263 24.89 1.34 -11.87
C PRO A 263 24.33 2.64 -11.31
N VAL A 264 23.24 3.09 -11.93
CA VAL A 264 22.40 4.18 -11.42
C VAL A 264 21.23 3.54 -10.66
N VAL A 265 21.01 3.99 -9.43
CA VAL A 265 20.03 3.40 -8.52
C VAL A 265 19.33 4.51 -7.70
N GLY A 266 18.22 4.22 -7.09
CA GLY A 266 17.48 5.19 -6.27
C GLY A 266 16.09 5.46 -6.85
N THR A 267 15.75 6.69 -7.09
CA THR A 267 14.51 7.06 -7.77
C THR A 267 14.52 6.72 -9.26
N GLN A 268 15.72 6.53 -9.84
CA GLN A 268 15.95 6.19 -11.23
C GLN A 268 16.86 4.94 -11.35
N GLY A 269 16.80 4.27 -12.49
CA GLY A 269 17.59 3.07 -12.77
C GLY A 269 17.05 1.85 -12.06
N LEU A 270 17.75 1.36 -11.03
CA LEU A 270 17.23 0.33 -10.12
C LEU A 270 16.45 0.99 -8.99
N THR A 271 15.14 0.84 -9.00
CA THR A 271 14.22 1.59 -8.14
C THR A 271 13.51 0.70 -7.12
N PRO A 272 13.51 1.03 -5.82
CA PRO A 272 12.68 0.37 -4.81
C PRO A 272 11.24 0.88 -4.92
N VAL A 273 10.26 -0.02 -5.00
CA VAL A 273 8.85 0.34 -5.20
C VAL A 273 7.92 -0.51 -4.33
N ALA A 274 6.71 0.00 -4.07
CA ALA A 274 5.67 -0.83 -3.44
C ALA A 274 5.09 -1.83 -4.45
N TRP A 275 4.96 -1.45 -5.71
CA TRP A 275 4.41 -2.31 -6.75
C TRP A 275 4.96 -1.94 -8.14
N HIS A 276 5.18 -2.95 -8.97
CA HIS A 276 5.52 -2.75 -10.36
C HIS A 276 5.06 -3.95 -11.21
N ARG A 277 4.70 -3.70 -12.47
CA ARG A 277 4.20 -4.70 -13.42
C ARG A 277 5.14 -5.86 -13.71
N VAL A 278 6.45 -5.68 -13.49
CA VAL A 278 7.47 -6.73 -13.72
C VAL A 278 7.51 -7.78 -12.62
N VAL A 279 6.74 -7.58 -11.53
CA VAL A 279 6.55 -8.59 -10.49
C VAL A 279 5.47 -9.55 -10.95
N GLU A 280 5.85 -10.75 -11.37
CA GLU A 280 4.93 -11.76 -11.90
C GLU A 280 4.67 -12.91 -10.92
N GLN A 281 5.56 -13.07 -9.94
CA GLN A 281 5.54 -14.14 -8.95
C GLN A 281 4.40 -13.99 -7.95
N TRP A 282 4.11 -15.06 -7.17
CA TRP A 282 3.16 -15.05 -6.05
C TRP A 282 1.74 -14.60 -6.38
N GLY A 283 1.32 -14.77 -7.64
CA GLY A 283 0.01 -14.32 -8.11
C GLY A 283 -0.06 -12.84 -8.48
N ALA A 284 1.05 -12.10 -8.45
CA ALA A 284 1.09 -10.69 -8.79
C ALA A 284 0.60 -10.41 -10.23
N ALA A 285 0.92 -11.29 -11.19
CA ALA A 285 0.43 -11.18 -12.55
C ALA A 285 -1.12 -11.20 -12.64
N GLN A 286 -1.80 -11.95 -11.78
CA GLN A 286 -3.26 -11.99 -11.74
C GLN A 286 -3.83 -10.67 -11.22
N LEU A 287 -3.28 -10.13 -10.13
CA LEU A 287 -3.67 -8.83 -9.59
C LEU A 287 -3.47 -7.73 -10.64
N GLN A 288 -2.31 -7.74 -11.31
CA GLN A 288 -1.98 -6.79 -12.36
C GLN A 288 -2.95 -6.85 -13.55
N ARG A 289 -3.34 -8.04 -14.00
CA ARG A 289 -4.32 -8.21 -15.10
C ARG A 289 -5.71 -7.69 -14.70
N ARG A 290 -6.18 -7.98 -13.49
CA ARG A 290 -7.46 -7.48 -12.99
C ARG A 290 -7.45 -5.95 -12.91
N PHE A 291 -6.35 -5.37 -12.40
CA PHE A 291 -6.19 -3.93 -12.36
C PHE A 291 -6.18 -3.32 -13.78
N GLN A 292 -5.44 -3.90 -14.72
CA GLN A 292 -5.37 -3.43 -16.11
C GLN A 292 -6.73 -3.52 -16.80
N THR A 293 -7.53 -4.54 -16.49
CA THR A 293 -8.91 -4.66 -17.01
C THR A 293 -9.78 -3.53 -16.50
N LEU A 294 -9.64 -3.14 -15.23
CA LEU A 294 -10.41 -2.05 -14.60
C LEU A 294 -9.93 -0.67 -15.06
N ALA A 295 -8.65 -0.39 -14.89
CA ALA A 295 -8.07 0.95 -15.01
C ALA A 295 -7.51 1.26 -16.41
N LYS A 296 -7.38 0.26 -17.30
CA LYS A 296 -6.78 0.35 -18.66
C LYS A 296 -5.32 0.81 -18.68
N ARG A 297 -4.63 0.71 -17.55
CA ARG A 297 -3.23 1.06 -17.34
C ARG A 297 -2.57 0.10 -16.35
N TRP A 298 -1.26 0.22 -16.19
CA TRP A 298 -0.52 -0.54 -15.19
C TRP A 298 -0.74 0.02 -13.77
N MET A 299 -0.80 -0.89 -12.79
CA MET A 299 -0.86 -0.54 -11.37
C MET A 299 0.49 0.03 -10.92
N ASN A 300 0.47 1.14 -10.21
CA ASN A 300 1.63 1.74 -9.55
C ASN A 300 1.62 1.51 -8.04
N SER A 301 2.60 2.10 -7.32
CA SER A 301 2.74 1.94 -5.88
C SER A 301 1.57 2.52 -5.08
N THR A 302 1.02 3.66 -5.49
CA THR A 302 -0.12 4.31 -4.83
C THR A 302 -1.41 3.52 -5.05
N ASP A 303 -1.62 2.98 -6.26
CA ASP A 303 -2.74 2.07 -6.52
C ASP A 303 -2.68 0.82 -5.65
N TYR A 304 -1.49 0.23 -5.54
CA TYR A 304 -1.31 -0.93 -4.67
C TYR A 304 -1.60 -0.61 -3.21
N ALA A 305 -1.17 0.56 -2.73
CA ALA A 305 -1.48 1.02 -1.38
C ALA A 305 -2.99 1.20 -1.16
N GLY A 306 -3.72 1.75 -2.13
CA GLY A 306 -5.18 1.88 -2.11
C GLY A 306 -5.89 0.52 -2.11
N TRP A 307 -5.43 -0.41 -2.94
CA TRP A 307 -5.93 -1.79 -2.95
C TRP A 307 -5.71 -2.49 -1.60
N VAL A 308 -4.50 -2.39 -1.03
CA VAL A 308 -4.17 -2.97 0.28
C VAL A 308 -5.04 -2.36 1.38
N ALA A 309 -5.31 -1.05 1.37
CA ALA A 309 -6.16 -0.39 2.35
C ALA A 309 -7.57 -1.01 2.36
N LEU A 310 -8.21 -1.10 1.18
CA LEU A 310 -9.53 -1.75 1.04
C LEU A 310 -9.50 -3.21 1.47
N ARG A 311 -8.48 -3.96 1.06
CA ARG A 311 -8.36 -5.38 1.43
C ARG A 311 -8.14 -5.56 2.92
N SER A 312 -7.37 -4.67 3.56
CA SER A 312 -7.19 -4.69 5.02
C SER A 312 -8.51 -4.48 5.76
N ILE A 313 -9.32 -3.51 5.30
CA ILE A 313 -10.67 -3.29 5.84
C ILE A 313 -11.52 -4.54 5.65
N GLY A 314 -11.53 -5.11 4.45
CA GLY A 314 -12.33 -6.29 4.13
C GLY A 314 -11.99 -7.53 4.99
N GLU A 315 -10.70 -7.80 5.17
CA GLU A 315 -10.23 -8.91 6.02
C GLU A 315 -10.59 -8.67 7.50
N ALA A 316 -10.40 -7.45 8.02
CA ALA A 316 -10.74 -7.13 9.40
C ALA A 316 -12.26 -7.20 9.67
N VAL A 317 -13.08 -6.65 8.76
CA VAL A 317 -14.55 -6.76 8.85
C VAL A 317 -14.99 -8.20 8.76
N SER A 318 -14.41 -9.01 7.87
CA SER A 318 -14.75 -10.43 7.74
C SER A 318 -14.38 -11.23 9.00
N ALA A 319 -13.28 -10.87 9.67
CA ALA A 319 -12.85 -11.54 10.89
C ALA A 319 -13.72 -11.19 12.11
N LEU A 320 -14.17 -9.92 12.20
CA LEU A 320 -14.87 -9.41 13.39
C LEU A 320 -16.40 -9.29 13.21
N ASN A 321 -16.88 -9.34 11.98
CA ASN A 321 -18.30 -9.11 11.60
C ASN A 321 -18.87 -7.79 12.15
N GLN A 322 -18.07 -6.70 12.13
CA GLN A 322 -18.47 -5.38 12.60
C GLN A 322 -17.69 -4.26 11.88
N THR A 323 -18.12 -3.00 12.06
CA THR A 323 -17.54 -1.82 11.40
C THR A 323 -16.95 -0.81 12.38
N ASP A 324 -16.93 -1.07 13.66
CA ASP A 324 -16.37 -0.17 14.67
C ASP A 324 -14.88 0.08 14.41
N ALA A 325 -14.50 1.33 14.21
CA ALA A 325 -13.13 1.71 13.81
C ALA A 325 -12.09 1.31 14.86
N GLN A 326 -12.42 1.38 16.15
CA GLN A 326 -11.50 1.02 17.22
C GLN A 326 -11.25 -0.49 17.26
N ALA A 327 -12.30 -1.29 17.15
CA ALA A 327 -12.18 -2.74 17.12
C ALA A 327 -11.40 -3.20 15.86
N LEU A 328 -11.72 -2.64 14.68
CA LEU A 328 -10.98 -2.92 13.45
C LEU A 328 -9.50 -2.53 13.60
N ARG A 329 -9.19 -1.36 14.16
CA ARG A 329 -7.82 -0.92 14.39
C ARG A 329 -7.06 -1.87 15.33
N GLN A 330 -7.68 -2.30 16.44
CA GLN A 330 -7.06 -3.24 17.36
C GLN A 330 -6.74 -4.57 16.67
N HIS A 331 -7.66 -5.09 15.88
CA HIS A 331 -7.44 -6.31 15.10
C HIS A 331 -6.33 -6.15 14.06
N LEU A 332 -6.33 -5.05 13.29
CA LEU A 332 -5.32 -4.76 12.26
C LEU A 332 -3.90 -4.64 12.86
N LEU A 333 -3.77 -4.11 14.07
CA LEU A 333 -2.49 -3.99 14.77
C LEU A 333 -2.08 -5.25 15.55
N SER A 334 -2.95 -6.26 15.63
CA SER A 334 -2.68 -7.51 16.32
C SER A 334 -1.84 -8.49 15.47
N GLU A 335 -1.28 -9.51 16.11
CA GLU A 335 -0.57 -10.60 15.45
C GLU A 335 -1.50 -11.54 14.65
N GLN A 336 -2.80 -11.48 14.90
CA GLN A 336 -3.79 -12.28 14.21
C GLN A 336 -4.06 -11.77 12.78
N PHE A 337 -3.83 -10.47 12.55
CA PHE A 337 -4.05 -9.90 11.23
C PHE A 337 -2.92 -10.25 10.26
N GLN A 338 -3.30 -10.87 9.15
CA GLN A 338 -2.40 -11.24 8.07
C GLN A 338 -3.11 -11.09 6.73
N LEU A 339 -2.55 -10.28 5.83
CA LEU A 339 -3.11 -10.04 4.51
C LEU A 339 -2.26 -10.71 3.41
N ALA A 340 -2.90 -11.41 2.49
CA ALA A 340 -2.28 -11.91 1.26
C ALA A 340 -2.10 -10.75 0.26
N GLY A 341 -0.86 -10.26 0.11
CA GLY A 341 -0.54 -9.08 -0.69
C GLY A 341 0.17 -9.36 -2.01
N PHE A 342 0.20 -10.60 -2.50
CA PHE A 342 0.88 -11.00 -3.75
C PHE A 342 2.38 -10.63 -3.80
N LYS A 343 3.05 -10.68 -2.65
CA LYS A 343 4.49 -10.36 -2.49
C LYS A 343 5.32 -11.50 -1.89
N GLY A 344 4.80 -12.74 -1.93
CA GLY A 344 5.48 -13.92 -1.39
C GLY A 344 5.51 -14.03 0.13
N ARG A 345 5.08 -13.00 0.85
CA ARG A 345 4.96 -12.96 2.31
C ARG A 345 3.63 -12.37 2.71
N LYS A 346 3.11 -12.78 3.86
CA LYS A 346 1.91 -12.18 4.45
C LYS A 346 2.25 -10.77 4.96
N LEU A 347 1.33 -9.85 4.74
CA LEU A 347 1.46 -8.46 5.19
C LEU A 347 0.78 -8.30 6.56
N SER A 348 1.32 -7.43 7.42
CA SER A 348 0.77 -7.10 8.73
C SER A 348 1.13 -5.66 9.09
N TYR A 349 0.48 -5.07 10.08
CA TYR A 349 0.82 -3.73 10.53
C TYR A 349 1.73 -3.76 11.76
N ARG A 350 2.61 -2.76 11.86
CA ARG A 350 3.45 -2.54 13.04
C ARG A 350 2.63 -1.88 14.14
N PRO A 351 2.53 -2.47 15.34
CA PRO A 351 1.70 -1.90 16.41
C PRO A 351 2.27 -0.59 16.97
N TRP A 352 3.56 -0.30 16.78
CA TRP A 352 4.18 0.92 17.32
C TRP A 352 4.04 2.15 16.43
N ASN A 353 3.85 2.01 15.11
CA ASN A 353 3.75 3.15 14.20
C ASN A 353 2.73 3.01 13.06
N GLY A 354 1.92 1.95 13.06
CA GLY A 354 0.89 1.73 12.06
C GLY A 354 1.38 1.45 10.63
N GLN A 355 2.69 1.29 10.42
CA GLN A 355 3.23 1.02 9.09
C GLN A 355 3.01 -0.43 8.68
N LEU A 356 2.51 -0.63 7.47
CA LEU A 356 2.39 -1.96 6.88
C LEU A 356 3.77 -2.57 6.65
N ARG A 357 3.99 -3.78 7.17
CA ARG A 357 5.13 -4.64 6.85
C ARG A 357 4.91 -5.24 5.49
N GLN A 358 5.78 -4.95 4.55
CA GLN A 358 5.71 -5.48 3.20
C GLN A 358 7.09 -5.62 2.58
N PRO A 359 7.33 -6.67 1.78
CA PRO A 359 8.53 -6.74 0.94
C PRO A 359 8.56 -5.60 -0.08
N ILE A 360 9.77 -5.13 -0.36
CA ILE A 360 10.02 -4.04 -1.32
C ILE A 360 10.73 -4.60 -2.54
N PRO A 361 10.05 -4.71 -3.70
CA PRO A 361 10.68 -5.03 -4.97
C PRO A 361 11.71 -3.98 -5.39
N LEU A 362 12.84 -4.42 -5.89
CA LEU A 362 13.86 -3.62 -6.55
C LEU A 362 13.75 -3.91 -8.04
N VAL A 363 13.32 -2.91 -8.80
CA VAL A 363 12.92 -3.11 -10.18
C VAL A 363 13.71 -2.22 -11.14
N HIS A 364 13.95 -2.74 -12.31
CA HIS A 364 14.22 -1.98 -13.53
C HIS A 364 12.91 -1.94 -14.35
N PRO A 365 12.68 -0.97 -15.26
CA PRO A 365 11.43 -0.88 -16.03
C PRO A 365 10.97 -2.16 -16.75
N ARG A 366 11.88 -3.13 -16.96
CA ARG A 366 11.60 -4.40 -17.67
C ARG A 366 11.90 -5.66 -16.84
N ALA A 367 12.38 -5.55 -15.60
CA ALA A 367 12.78 -6.71 -14.83
C ALA A 367 12.64 -6.49 -13.31
N LEU A 368 12.20 -7.52 -12.60
CA LEU A 368 12.41 -7.64 -11.17
C LEU A 368 13.85 -8.10 -10.93
N VAL A 369 14.68 -7.25 -10.32
CA VAL A 369 16.08 -7.55 -10.04
C VAL A 369 16.23 -8.30 -8.72
N SER A 370 15.53 -7.86 -7.68
CA SER A 370 15.53 -8.46 -6.35
C SER A 370 14.31 -8.03 -5.56
N GLN A 371 14.14 -8.57 -4.36
CA GLN A 371 13.12 -8.13 -3.40
C GLN A 371 13.74 -8.12 -2.00
N SER A 372 13.64 -7.00 -1.32
CA SER A 372 14.10 -6.87 0.07
C SER A 372 12.97 -7.14 1.06
N PRO A 373 13.31 -7.64 2.29
CA PRO A 373 14.65 -7.73 2.85
C PRO A 373 15.51 -8.81 2.21
N GLN A 374 16.83 -8.55 2.13
CA GLN A 374 17.82 -9.52 1.67
C GLN A 374 18.17 -10.50 2.80
N GLU A 375 18.56 -11.74 2.45
CA GLU A 375 18.80 -12.83 3.41
C GLU A 375 19.76 -12.45 4.55
N GLY A 376 20.83 -11.74 4.28
CA GLY A 376 21.81 -11.32 5.29
C GLY A 376 21.35 -10.22 6.24
N PHE A 377 20.12 -9.71 6.09
CA PHE A 377 19.63 -8.54 6.82
C PHE A 377 18.26 -8.76 7.46
N LEU A 378 17.83 -10.00 7.63
CA LEU A 378 16.54 -10.30 8.23
C LEU A 378 16.50 -9.88 9.70
N HIS A 379 15.38 -9.30 10.13
CA HIS A 379 15.19 -8.96 11.53
C HIS A 379 14.84 -10.21 12.36
N PRO A 380 15.40 -10.37 13.56
CA PRO A 380 15.25 -11.61 14.33
C PRO A 380 13.82 -11.94 14.77
N LEU A 381 12.96 -10.93 14.98
CA LEU A 381 11.58 -11.15 15.43
C LEU A 381 10.60 -11.19 14.28
N SER A 382 10.74 -10.27 13.33
CA SER A 382 9.89 -10.20 12.13
C SER A 382 10.76 -9.78 10.95
N GLU A 383 10.99 -10.66 10.01
CA GLU A 383 11.92 -10.46 8.88
C GLU A 383 11.75 -9.09 8.20
N LEU A 384 10.52 -8.58 8.11
CA LEU A 384 10.20 -7.32 7.45
C LEU A 384 10.49 -6.08 8.31
N ASP A 385 10.76 -6.22 9.62
CA ASP A 385 11.04 -5.09 10.50
C ASP A 385 12.45 -4.51 10.33
N THR A 386 13.29 -5.15 9.53
CA THR A 386 14.56 -4.59 9.08
C THR A 386 14.42 -3.40 8.13
N LEU A 387 13.25 -3.19 7.51
CA LEU A 387 13.01 -2.10 6.56
C LEU A 387 12.28 -0.94 7.25
N GLY A 388 12.84 0.26 7.19
CA GLY A 388 12.29 1.45 7.83
C GLY A 388 12.66 1.56 9.31
N PHE A 389 11.76 2.10 10.11
CA PHE A 389 12.00 2.33 11.54
C PHE A 389 11.47 1.18 12.38
N ASP A 390 12.37 0.58 13.16
CA ASP A 390 12.03 -0.42 14.15
C ASP A 390 11.41 0.25 15.41
N ARG A 391 10.89 -0.57 16.33
CA ARG A 391 10.25 -0.12 17.56
C ARG A 391 11.15 0.82 18.39
N ALA A 392 12.44 0.50 18.51
CA ALA A 392 13.41 1.31 19.23
C ALA A 392 13.73 2.65 18.55
N GLU A 393 13.53 2.77 17.25
CA GLU A 393 13.77 3.97 16.45
C GLU A 393 12.53 4.86 16.30
N SER A 394 11.35 4.33 16.66
CA SER A 394 10.07 5.05 16.60
C SER A 394 9.81 5.75 17.92
N HIS A 395 9.46 7.04 17.85
CA HIS A 395 9.07 7.84 19.00
C HIS A 395 7.54 7.97 19.13
N CYS A 396 6.80 7.06 18.51
CA CYS A 396 5.34 7.03 18.53
C CYS A 396 4.82 6.60 19.91
N GLN A 397 4.53 7.55 20.78
CA GLN A 397 3.99 7.26 22.12
C GLN A 397 2.50 6.92 22.10
N ASN A 398 1.73 7.53 21.18
CA ASN A 398 0.27 7.47 21.18
C ASN A 398 -0.30 6.16 20.60
N LEU A 399 0.46 5.40 19.84
CA LEU A 399 0.00 4.13 19.26
C LEU A 399 0.06 2.97 20.27
N ILE A 400 0.93 3.06 21.28
CA ILE A 400 1.14 2.04 22.29
C ILE A 400 0.08 2.13 23.41
N ALA A 401 -0.43 3.32 23.70
CA ALA A 401 -1.36 3.56 24.80
C ALA A 401 -2.76 2.89 24.63
N GLY A 402 -3.09 2.40 23.45
CA GLY A 402 -4.36 1.71 23.18
C GLY A 402 -4.25 0.18 23.07
N VAL A 403 -3.06 -0.39 23.19
CA VAL A 403 -2.83 -1.85 23.20
C VAL A 403 -2.44 -2.23 24.63
N THR A 404 -3.42 -2.40 25.48
CA THR A 404 -3.24 -3.13 26.76
C THR A 404 -2.77 -4.54 26.45
N LYS A 405 -1.72 -4.97 27.16
CA LYS A 405 -1.08 -6.29 27.07
C LYS A 405 -2.07 -7.43 27.17
#